data_1e137382eedc2f65d5762e97749178d1
#
_entry.id   1e137382eedc2f65d5762e97749178d1
#
_cell.length_a   1.000
_cell.length_b   1.000
_cell.length_c   1.000
_cell.angle_alpha   90.00
_cell.angle_beta   90.00
_cell.angle_gamma   90.00
#
_symmetry.space_group_name_H-M   'P 1'
#
loop_
_entity.id
_entity.type
_entity.pdbx_description
1 polymer ?
#
loop_
_entity_poly.entity_id
_entity_poly.type
_entity_poly.pdbx_seq_one_letter_code
_entity_poly.pdbx_strand_id
1 'polypeptide(L)'
;MTDLEIAHATPLLPIRDVAAQIGIDENDLEQHGKYIAKVPLRLIDETQAHKSRLILVTSISATRAGIGKTTVSIGLALGLNRIGRKTVVALREPSLGPCFGMKGGAAGGGHAQVLPMEKINLHFTGDFHAITAAHNMIAALLDNYLYQHRAEGFGLKEVLWRRVLDVNDRSLRSIVTGLGPSVNGIPTQAGFDITPASELMAILCLAADEADLRRRIENILLGYRFDGSPFTVKDLGVAGGIVVLLKDALEPNLVQTTENTPAFVHGGPFANIAHGCNTVVATKMALSHADYVITEAGFGADLGAEKFYDIKCRKAGLQPALTVLVATAQGLKMHGGVPLDQIAEPNLEGLRAGLPNLDKHLRNLRSFGQNVVIVFNRFAADTDEEMELLRRHCEEVLEAPFVINNAYAEGGTGAEEMARIVVDAVEKTPSAPLRFAYEDSDSLRTKIEKVARHIYGAASVTFAKPALTRLRLAETLGMSHFPVCIAKTQFSFSDDPKQYGAAEGFDFLIRDVVINAGAEMIVAIAGDIMRMPGLPKAPQALNIDYINGEITGLS
;
A
#
# COMPACT_ATOMS: atom_id res chain seq x y z
N MET A 1 -24.23 1.40 -15.95
CA MET A 1 -22.95 1.90 -16.52
C MET A 1 -21.82 1.18 -15.82
N THR A 2 -20.83 0.73 -16.56
CA THR A 2 -19.57 0.17 -16.02
C THR A 2 -18.69 1.30 -15.48
N ASP A 3 -17.68 0.96 -14.69
CA ASP A 3 -16.71 1.94 -14.17
C ASP A 3 -16.03 2.72 -15.31
N LEU A 4 -15.71 2.04 -16.42
CA LEU A 4 -15.11 2.65 -17.61
C LEU A 4 -16.09 3.59 -18.33
N GLU A 5 -17.36 3.21 -18.50
CA GLU A 5 -18.38 4.08 -19.10
C GLU A 5 -18.60 5.35 -18.26
N ILE A 6 -18.59 5.25 -16.94
CA ILE A 6 -18.68 6.41 -16.03
C ILE A 6 -17.45 7.30 -16.21
N ALA A 7 -16.24 6.70 -16.25
CA ALA A 7 -15.00 7.43 -16.45
C ALA A 7 -15.00 8.22 -17.77
N HIS A 8 -15.43 7.60 -18.88
CA HIS A 8 -15.52 8.26 -20.20
C HIS A 8 -16.59 9.34 -20.27
N ALA A 9 -17.72 9.15 -19.58
CA ALA A 9 -18.81 10.12 -19.53
C ALA A 9 -18.51 11.34 -18.63
N THR A 10 -17.48 11.25 -17.77
CA THR A 10 -17.16 12.31 -16.82
C THR A 10 -16.36 13.44 -17.47
N PRO A 11 -16.86 14.70 -17.44
CA PRO A 11 -16.09 15.84 -17.97
C PRO A 11 -14.91 16.17 -17.04
N LEU A 12 -13.69 16.14 -17.62
CA LEU A 12 -12.45 16.44 -16.91
C LEU A 12 -12.05 17.91 -17.06
N LEU A 13 -11.64 18.53 -15.97
CA LEU A 13 -10.98 19.82 -15.98
C LEU A 13 -9.51 19.68 -16.45
N PRO A 14 -8.94 20.67 -17.14
CA PRO A 14 -7.49 20.75 -17.31
C PRO A 14 -6.78 20.69 -15.96
N ILE A 15 -5.65 20.00 -15.90
CA ILE A 15 -4.96 19.77 -14.61
C ILE A 15 -4.52 21.05 -13.91
N ARG A 16 -4.22 22.11 -14.67
CA ARG A 16 -3.93 23.44 -14.12
C ARG A 16 -5.11 24.02 -13.32
N ASP A 17 -6.35 23.77 -13.79
CA ASP A 17 -7.56 24.27 -13.10
C ASP A 17 -7.83 23.46 -11.83
N VAL A 18 -7.48 22.17 -11.83
CA VAL A 18 -7.50 21.31 -10.64
C VAL A 18 -6.44 21.77 -9.62
N ALA A 19 -5.23 22.07 -10.06
CA ALA A 19 -4.13 22.58 -9.23
C ALA A 19 -4.50 23.92 -8.57
N ALA A 20 -5.14 24.82 -9.33
CA ALA A 20 -5.59 26.11 -8.83
C ALA A 20 -6.58 26.00 -7.66
N GLN A 21 -7.42 24.93 -7.59
CA GLN A 21 -8.35 24.70 -6.47
C GLN A 21 -7.61 24.52 -5.14
N ILE A 22 -6.38 24.03 -5.20
CA ILE A 22 -5.54 23.78 -4.01
C ILE A 22 -4.40 24.80 -3.86
N GLY A 23 -4.41 25.87 -4.70
CA GLY A 23 -3.46 26.97 -4.62
C GLY A 23 -2.08 26.67 -5.19
N ILE A 24 -1.99 25.72 -6.13
CA ILE A 24 -0.77 25.44 -6.89
C ILE A 24 -0.84 26.19 -8.23
N ASP A 25 0.21 26.98 -8.54
CA ASP A 25 0.33 27.73 -9.79
C ASP A 25 0.63 26.79 -10.98
N GLU A 26 0.08 27.08 -12.14
CA GLU A 26 0.33 26.28 -13.35
C GLU A 26 1.80 26.27 -13.80
N ASN A 27 2.54 27.33 -13.49
CA ASN A 27 3.97 27.44 -13.80
C ASN A 27 4.86 26.53 -12.91
N ASP A 28 4.30 26.02 -11.82
CA ASP A 28 4.97 25.05 -10.94
C ASP A 28 4.74 23.59 -11.38
N LEU A 29 3.85 23.35 -12.34
CA LEU A 29 3.48 22.01 -12.77
C LEU A 29 4.34 21.48 -13.91
N GLU A 30 4.79 20.24 -13.81
CA GLU A 30 5.25 19.49 -14.98
C GLU A 30 4.08 18.68 -15.55
N GLN A 31 3.46 19.20 -16.62
CA GLN A 31 2.24 18.60 -17.19
C GLN A 31 2.57 17.36 -18.03
N HIS A 32 1.91 16.25 -17.71
CA HIS A 32 1.89 15.01 -18.48
C HIS A 32 0.59 14.92 -19.31
N GLY A 33 0.46 15.77 -20.33
CA GLY A 33 -0.76 15.96 -21.09
C GLY A 33 -1.75 16.88 -20.37
N LYS A 34 -3.05 16.77 -20.73
CA LYS A 34 -4.06 17.77 -20.31
C LYS A 34 -4.55 17.55 -18.87
N TYR A 35 -4.48 16.33 -18.34
CA TYR A 35 -5.23 15.90 -17.14
C TYR A 35 -4.37 15.35 -16.02
N ILE A 36 -3.05 15.33 -16.19
CA ILE A 36 -2.08 14.79 -15.22
C ILE A 36 -0.91 15.76 -15.13
N ALA A 37 -0.38 15.98 -13.93
CA ALA A 37 0.87 16.72 -13.72
C ALA A 37 1.67 16.15 -12.58
N LYS A 38 2.99 16.29 -12.62
CA LYS A 38 3.85 16.14 -11.45
C LYS A 38 3.98 17.47 -10.72
N VAL A 39 4.10 17.38 -9.40
CA VAL A 39 4.15 18.52 -8.50
C VAL A 39 5.48 18.50 -7.75
N PRO A 40 6.32 19.54 -7.90
CA PRO A 40 7.67 19.56 -7.34
C PRO A 40 7.67 19.63 -5.82
N LEU A 41 8.61 18.91 -5.18
CA LEU A 41 8.69 18.77 -3.72
C LEU A 41 8.85 20.11 -2.97
N ARG A 42 9.39 21.15 -3.60
CA ARG A 42 9.54 22.48 -3.00
C ARG A 42 8.22 23.11 -2.56
N LEU A 43 7.08 22.61 -3.04
CA LEU A 43 5.74 23.08 -2.67
C LEU A 43 5.20 22.42 -1.39
N ILE A 44 5.94 21.52 -0.77
CA ILE A 44 5.61 20.99 0.54
C ILE A 44 5.86 22.06 1.61
N ASP A 45 4.80 22.47 2.30
CA ASP A 45 4.84 23.36 3.46
C ASP A 45 4.58 22.56 4.73
N GLU A 46 5.65 22.23 5.45
CA GLU A 46 5.57 21.46 6.71
C GLU A 46 4.73 22.19 7.76
N THR A 47 4.73 23.53 7.78
CA THR A 47 3.94 24.31 8.75
C THR A 47 2.44 24.14 8.52
N GLN A 48 2.03 24.17 7.25
CA GLN A 48 0.64 23.94 6.88
C GLN A 48 0.26 22.45 7.05
N ALA A 49 1.15 21.55 6.68
CA ALA A 49 0.93 20.10 6.81
C ALA A 49 0.61 19.68 8.26
N HIS A 50 1.22 20.33 9.26
CA HIS A 50 0.94 20.08 10.68
C HIS A 50 -0.44 20.60 11.15
N LYS A 51 -1.05 21.54 10.44
CA LYS A 51 -2.39 22.09 10.78
C LYS A 51 -3.52 21.28 10.17
N SER A 52 -3.24 20.59 9.09
CA SER A 52 -4.23 19.85 8.30
C SER A 52 -4.59 18.51 8.96
N ARG A 53 -5.78 18.02 8.66
CA ARG A 53 -6.37 16.82 9.26
C ARG A 53 -6.14 15.61 8.36
N LEU A 54 -5.25 14.71 8.79
CA LEU A 54 -5.01 13.44 8.09
C LEU A 54 -6.01 12.39 8.55
N ILE A 55 -6.73 11.77 7.62
CA ILE A 55 -7.69 10.71 7.89
C ILE A 55 -7.23 9.45 7.17
N LEU A 56 -7.06 8.37 7.93
CA LEU A 56 -6.73 7.06 7.36
C LEU A 56 -8.01 6.29 7.05
N VAL A 57 -8.12 5.75 5.84
CA VAL A 57 -9.15 4.76 5.48
C VAL A 57 -8.50 3.37 5.43
N THR A 58 -9.02 2.47 6.23
CA THR A 58 -8.61 1.06 6.29
C THR A 58 -9.83 0.16 6.27
N SER A 59 -9.68 -1.15 6.42
CA SER A 59 -10.83 -2.06 6.39
C SER A 59 -10.67 -3.26 7.32
N ILE A 60 -11.75 -4.01 7.48
CA ILE A 60 -11.73 -5.39 7.98
C ILE A 60 -10.81 -6.26 7.11
N SER A 61 -10.53 -7.50 7.52
CA SER A 61 -9.71 -8.43 6.74
C SER A 61 -10.18 -8.54 5.29
N ALA A 62 -9.23 -8.57 4.35
CA ALA A 62 -9.53 -8.58 2.93
C ALA A 62 -10.33 -9.81 2.51
N THR A 63 -11.12 -9.68 1.44
CA THR A 63 -11.83 -10.77 0.77
C THR A 63 -11.47 -10.79 -0.71
N ARG A 64 -11.78 -11.90 -1.39
CA ARG A 64 -11.60 -11.99 -2.85
C ARG A 64 -12.54 -11.06 -3.62
N ALA A 65 -13.69 -10.73 -3.05
CA ALA A 65 -14.66 -9.80 -3.66
C ALA A 65 -14.22 -8.33 -3.54
N GLY A 66 -13.21 -8.04 -2.69
CA GLY A 66 -12.82 -6.68 -2.32
C GLY A 66 -13.70 -6.10 -1.22
N ILE A 67 -13.24 -5.00 -0.60
CA ILE A 67 -13.97 -4.28 0.46
C ILE A 67 -14.35 -2.86 0.00
N GLY A 68 -13.76 -2.37 -1.10
CA GLY A 68 -14.06 -1.06 -1.66
C GLY A 68 -13.42 0.11 -0.90
N LYS A 69 -12.26 -0.07 -0.25
CA LYS A 69 -11.57 1.01 0.46
C LYS A 69 -11.32 2.25 -0.39
N THR A 70 -10.79 2.06 -1.60
CA THR A 70 -10.47 3.18 -2.50
C THR A 70 -11.73 3.95 -2.88
N THR A 71 -12.83 3.26 -3.16
CA THR A 71 -14.15 3.88 -3.40
C THR A 71 -14.62 4.70 -2.20
N VAL A 72 -14.46 4.17 -0.97
CA VAL A 72 -14.80 4.89 0.27
C VAL A 72 -13.88 6.09 0.48
N SER A 73 -12.57 5.94 0.22
CA SER A 73 -11.59 7.03 0.37
C SER A 73 -11.90 8.19 -0.57
N ILE A 74 -12.18 7.90 -1.83
CA ILE A 74 -12.56 8.89 -2.83
C ILE A 74 -13.93 9.48 -2.47
N GLY A 75 -14.94 8.63 -2.19
CA GLY A 75 -16.27 9.06 -1.79
C GLY A 75 -16.25 10.00 -0.60
N LEU A 76 -15.46 9.71 0.43
CA LEU A 76 -15.30 10.60 1.58
C LEU A 76 -14.73 11.97 1.17
N ALA A 77 -13.73 12.00 0.29
CA ALA A 77 -13.16 13.25 -0.21
C ALA A 77 -14.18 14.06 -1.02
N LEU A 78 -14.97 13.39 -1.87
CA LEU A 78 -16.09 14.01 -2.61
C LEU A 78 -17.12 14.61 -1.63
N GLY A 79 -17.58 13.82 -0.66
CA GLY A 79 -18.56 14.25 0.34
C GLY A 79 -18.06 15.43 1.18
N LEU A 80 -16.80 15.43 1.60
CA LEU A 80 -16.18 16.52 2.35
C LEU A 80 -16.13 17.81 1.52
N ASN A 81 -15.75 17.75 0.25
CA ASN A 81 -15.76 18.93 -0.62
C ASN A 81 -17.19 19.45 -0.86
N ARG A 82 -18.18 18.56 -1.00
CA ARG A 82 -19.60 18.97 -1.15
C ARG A 82 -20.14 19.70 0.08
N ILE A 83 -19.71 19.35 1.28
CA ILE A 83 -20.08 20.06 2.51
C ILE A 83 -19.16 21.26 2.82
N GLY A 84 -18.34 21.70 1.84
CA GLY A 84 -17.51 22.91 1.92
C GLY A 84 -16.20 22.74 2.69
N ARG A 85 -15.69 21.52 2.83
CA ARG A 85 -14.37 21.26 3.46
C ARG A 85 -13.32 21.06 2.37
N LYS A 86 -12.29 21.90 2.32
CA LYS A 86 -11.19 21.79 1.36
C LYS A 86 -10.43 20.47 1.56
N THR A 87 -10.62 19.52 0.66
CA THR A 87 -10.15 18.14 0.82
C THR A 87 -9.39 17.67 -0.41
N VAL A 88 -8.34 16.91 -0.17
CA VAL A 88 -7.53 16.20 -1.17
C VAL A 88 -7.43 14.73 -0.77
N VAL A 89 -7.42 13.82 -1.75
CA VAL A 89 -7.16 12.40 -1.51
C VAL A 89 -5.75 12.03 -1.96
N ALA A 90 -5.03 11.22 -1.17
CA ALA A 90 -3.70 10.73 -1.47
C ALA A 90 -3.71 9.19 -1.50
N LEU A 91 -3.50 8.62 -2.69
CA LEU A 91 -3.67 7.20 -2.98
C LEU A 91 -2.37 6.57 -3.49
N ARG A 92 -2.37 5.22 -3.52
CA ARG A 92 -1.31 4.46 -4.17
C ARG A 92 -1.55 4.37 -5.67
N GLU A 93 -0.46 4.31 -6.41
CA GLU A 93 -0.46 3.97 -7.83
C GLU A 93 -0.71 2.47 -8.01
N PRO A 94 -1.59 2.05 -8.95
CA PRO A 94 -1.82 0.64 -9.23
C PRO A 94 -0.66 -0.01 -9.99
N SER A 95 -0.45 -1.32 -9.76
CA SER A 95 0.52 -2.16 -10.47
C SER A 95 -0.15 -2.91 -11.61
N LEU A 96 0.55 -3.08 -12.72
CA LEU A 96 0.06 -3.83 -13.89
C LEU A 96 -0.20 -5.31 -13.58
N GLY A 97 0.59 -5.92 -12.71
CA GLY A 97 0.43 -7.34 -12.37
C GLY A 97 -0.97 -7.69 -11.88
N PRO A 98 -1.51 -7.04 -10.84
CA PRO A 98 -2.92 -7.22 -10.42
C PRO A 98 -3.92 -6.79 -11.49
N CYS A 99 -3.69 -5.70 -12.19
CA CYS A 99 -4.61 -5.15 -13.19
C CYS A 99 -4.89 -6.16 -14.32
N PHE A 100 -3.86 -6.83 -14.82
CA PHE A 100 -3.97 -7.88 -15.84
C PHE A 100 -4.12 -9.29 -15.25
N GLY A 101 -3.97 -9.45 -13.93
CA GLY A 101 -4.00 -10.72 -13.20
C GLY A 101 -5.37 -11.08 -12.62
N MET A 102 -5.54 -10.86 -11.32
CA MET A 102 -6.70 -11.34 -10.56
C MET A 102 -7.69 -10.24 -10.15
N LYS A 103 -7.31 -8.98 -10.25
CA LYS A 103 -8.08 -7.85 -9.71
C LYS A 103 -8.01 -6.72 -10.72
N GLY A 104 -9.12 -6.02 -10.94
CA GLY A 104 -9.13 -4.77 -11.68
C GLY A 104 -8.20 -3.70 -11.07
N GLY A 105 -8.07 -2.57 -11.72
CA GLY A 105 -7.25 -1.44 -11.28
C GLY A 105 -7.64 -0.91 -9.89
N ALA A 106 -6.84 0.02 -9.38
CA ALA A 106 -7.04 0.61 -8.05
C ALA A 106 -7.48 2.08 -8.12
N ALA A 107 -8.24 2.45 -9.16
CA ALA A 107 -8.72 3.82 -9.36
C ALA A 107 -10.04 4.16 -8.65
N GLY A 108 -10.56 3.27 -7.79
CA GLY A 108 -11.90 3.38 -7.23
C GLY A 108 -12.94 2.67 -8.10
N GLY A 109 -14.23 3.02 -7.98
CA GLY A 109 -15.29 2.43 -8.78
C GLY A 109 -16.59 3.24 -8.73
N GLY A 110 -17.49 3.02 -9.72
CA GLY A 110 -18.71 3.77 -9.87
C GLY A 110 -18.46 5.27 -10.03
N HIS A 111 -19.23 6.08 -9.30
CA HIS A 111 -19.07 7.53 -9.27
C HIS A 111 -17.99 8.02 -8.29
N ALA A 112 -17.23 7.14 -7.67
CA ALA A 112 -16.11 7.46 -6.79
C ALA A 112 -14.79 6.90 -7.37
N GLN A 113 -14.28 7.55 -8.41
CA GLN A 113 -13.05 7.18 -9.14
C GLN A 113 -12.07 8.34 -9.22
N VAL A 114 -10.76 8.03 -9.36
CA VAL A 114 -9.72 8.95 -9.83
C VAL A 114 -9.55 8.82 -11.34
N LEU A 115 -9.39 9.95 -12.00
CA LEU A 115 -9.38 10.07 -13.47
C LEU A 115 -8.14 10.84 -13.97
N PRO A 116 -7.62 10.49 -15.15
CA PRO A 116 -8.11 9.52 -16.13
C PRO A 116 -7.76 8.07 -15.75
N MET A 117 -8.76 7.22 -15.52
CA MET A 117 -8.64 5.88 -14.96
C MET A 117 -7.72 4.95 -15.78
N GLU A 118 -7.88 4.94 -17.10
CA GLU A 118 -7.10 4.10 -18.01
C GLU A 118 -5.60 4.40 -17.89
N LYS A 119 -5.23 5.70 -17.89
CA LYS A 119 -3.82 6.10 -17.77
C LYS A 119 -3.24 5.72 -16.42
N ILE A 120 -4.01 5.93 -15.34
CA ILE A 120 -3.59 5.60 -13.98
C ILE A 120 -3.37 4.10 -13.83
N ASN A 121 -4.25 3.25 -14.38
CA ASN A 121 -4.16 1.79 -14.27
C ASN A 121 -3.11 1.15 -15.19
N LEU A 122 -2.59 1.87 -16.18
CA LEU A 122 -1.59 1.37 -17.13
C LEU A 122 -0.19 1.93 -16.85
N HIS A 123 0.26 2.89 -17.64
CA HIS A 123 1.63 3.40 -17.54
C HIS A 123 1.76 4.71 -16.77
N PHE A 124 0.64 5.39 -16.55
CA PHE A 124 0.50 6.65 -15.83
C PHE A 124 1.53 7.71 -16.24
N THR A 125 2.48 8.05 -15.36
CA THR A 125 3.60 8.96 -15.62
C THR A 125 4.94 8.23 -15.74
N GLY A 126 4.95 6.90 -15.59
CA GLY A 126 6.14 6.07 -15.74
C GLY A 126 6.89 5.77 -14.43
N ASP A 127 6.34 6.07 -13.26
CA ASP A 127 7.03 5.86 -11.98
C ASP A 127 7.37 4.39 -11.73
N PHE A 128 6.45 3.47 -12.02
CA PHE A 128 6.74 2.02 -11.95
C PHE A 128 7.82 1.58 -12.93
N HIS A 129 7.85 2.17 -14.14
CA HIS A 129 8.93 1.91 -15.10
C HIS A 129 10.27 2.43 -14.61
N ALA A 130 10.31 3.63 -14.01
CA ALA A 130 11.52 4.20 -13.42
C ALA A 130 12.06 3.31 -12.30
N ILE A 131 11.21 2.83 -11.40
CA ILE A 131 11.57 1.91 -10.32
C ILE A 131 12.08 0.58 -10.90
N THR A 132 11.37 0.00 -11.88
CA THR A 132 11.77 -1.25 -12.53
C THR A 132 13.13 -1.10 -13.24
N ALA A 133 13.32 -0.02 -13.98
CA ALA A 133 14.57 0.29 -14.67
C ALA A 133 15.73 0.49 -13.69
N ALA A 134 15.53 1.29 -12.65
CA ALA A 134 16.54 1.57 -11.62
C ALA A 134 16.94 0.29 -10.86
N HIS A 135 15.96 -0.52 -10.47
CA HIS A 135 16.21 -1.79 -9.76
C HIS A 135 17.02 -2.77 -10.61
N ASN A 136 16.61 -2.94 -11.86
CA ASN A 136 17.29 -3.85 -12.80
C ASN A 136 18.66 -3.29 -13.23
N MET A 137 18.84 -1.97 -13.28
CA MET A 137 20.13 -1.34 -13.52
C MET A 137 21.12 -1.66 -12.40
N ILE A 138 20.70 -1.63 -11.13
CA ILE A 138 21.55 -2.08 -10.01
C ILE A 138 21.97 -3.54 -10.22
N ALA A 139 21.03 -4.43 -10.58
CA ALA A 139 21.35 -5.84 -10.82
C ALA A 139 22.35 -6.02 -11.97
N ALA A 140 22.18 -5.31 -13.08
CA ALA A 140 23.09 -5.37 -14.22
C ALA A 140 24.48 -4.83 -13.89
N LEU A 141 24.54 -3.72 -13.14
CA LEU A 141 25.81 -3.11 -12.71
C LEU A 141 26.55 -4.01 -11.71
N LEU A 142 25.82 -4.69 -10.80
CA LEU A 142 26.40 -5.66 -9.88
C LEU A 142 26.98 -6.87 -10.63
N ASP A 143 26.21 -7.47 -11.55
CA ASP A 143 26.66 -8.60 -12.36
C ASP A 143 27.90 -8.20 -13.19
N ASN A 144 27.89 -7.00 -13.78
CA ASN A 144 29.07 -6.49 -14.52
C ASN A 144 30.27 -6.27 -13.59
N TYR A 145 30.07 -5.73 -12.42
CA TYR A 145 31.15 -5.53 -11.44
C TYR A 145 31.79 -6.85 -11.05
N LEU A 146 30.99 -7.87 -10.72
CA LEU A 146 31.46 -9.22 -10.41
C LEU A 146 32.24 -9.84 -11.60
N TYR A 147 31.71 -9.66 -12.80
CA TYR A 147 32.36 -10.18 -14.03
C TYR A 147 33.73 -9.54 -14.30
N GLN A 148 33.82 -8.21 -14.21
CA GLN A 148 35.04 -7.45 -14.54
C GLN A 148 36.14 -7.65 -13.50
N HIS A 149 35.80 -7.75 -12.21
CA HIS A 149 36.79 -7.87 -11.12
C HIS A 149 37.11 -9.32 -10.72
N ARG A 150 36.57 -10.33 -11.44
CA ARG A 150 36.81 -11.74 -11.12
C ARG A 150 38.31 -12.14 -11.23
N ALA A 151 39.03 -11.52 -12.14
CA ALA A 151 40.46 -11.77 -12.31
C ALA A 151 41.32 -11.21 -11.16
N GLU A 152 40.81 -10.23 -10.44
CA GLU A 152 41.40 -9.60 -9.25
C GLU A 152 41.06 -10.38 -7.96
N GLY A 153 40.31 -11.47 -8.07
CA GLY A 153 39.87 -12.29 -6.95
C GLY A 153 38.67 -11.72 -6.20
N PHE A 154 37.99 -10.69 -6.75
CA PHE A 154 36.78 -10.16 -6.15
C PHE A 154 35.60 -11.09 -6.38
N GLY A 155 34.80 -11.30 -5.31
CA GLY A 155 33.55 -12.04 -5.36
C GLY A 155 32.72 -11.80 -4.13
N LEU A 156 31.44 -12.16 -4.20
CA LEU A 156 30.53 -12.15 -3.08
C LEU A 156 30.20 -13.58 -2.66
N LYS A 157 30.22 -13.82 -1.35
CA LYS A 157 29.79 -15.10 -0.76
C LYS A 157 28.31 -15.35 -1.02
N GLU A 158 27.51 -14.28 -0.99
CA GLU A 158 26.08 -14.30 -1.20
C GLU A 158 25.66 -13.02 -1.94
N VAL A 159 24.89 -13.16 -3.02
CA VAL A 159 24.21 -12.06 -3.72
C VAL A 159 22.75 -12.06 -3.31
N LEU A 160 22.29 -10.94 -2.74
CA LEU A 160 20.92 -10.78 -2.24
C LEU A 160 20.01 -10.10 -3.26
N TRP A 161 20.57 -9.26 -4.14
CA TRP A 161 19.82 -8.44 -5.06
C TRP A 161 19.28 -9.27 -6.23
N ARG A 162 17.94 -9.27 -6.36
CA ARG A 162 17.24 -9.93 -7.47
C ARG A 162 16.90 -8.90 -8.56
N ARG A 163 16.13 -9.30 -9.54
CA ARG A 163 15.53 -8.41 -10.53
C ARG A 163 14.05 -8.17 -10.22
N VAL A 164 13.43 -7.22 -10.88
CA VAL A 164 11.98 -6.99 -10.76
C VAL A 164 11.31 -6.84 -12.12
N LEU A 165 10.02 -7.17 -12.16
CA LEU A 165 9.16 -6.95 -13.31
C LEU A 165 7.73 -6.72 -12.81
N ASP A 166 7.01 -5.75 -13.39
CA ASP A 166 5.65 -5.41 -12.94
C ASP A 166 4.58 -6.27 -13.62
N VAL A 167 4.77 -7.58 -13.55
CA VAL A 167 3.81 -8.60 -14.03
C VAL A 167 3.73 -9.75 -13.05
N ASN A 168 2.69 -10.56 -13.16
CA ASN A 168 2.54 -11.83 -12.43
C ASN A 168 3.12 -12.96 -13.28
N ASP A 169 4.34 -13.42 -12.99
CA ASP A 169 4.99 -14.51 -13.70
C ASP A 169 5.70 -15.50 -12.76
N ARG A 170 5.04 -16.63 -12.50
CA ARG A 170 5.59 -17.68 -11.64
C ARG A 170 6.88 -18.33 -12.17
N SER A 171 7.11 -18.28 -13.49
CA SER A 171 8.29 -18.86 -14.13
C SER A 171 9.57 -18.11 -13.78
N LEU A 172 9.45 -16.84 -13.41
CA LEU A 172 10.56 -15.97 -13.06
C LEU A 172 11.01 -16.06 -11.59
N ARG A 173 10.33 -16.85 -10.75
CA ARG A 173 10.67 -16.97 -9.31
C ARG A 173 12.10 -17.48 -9.10
N SER A 174 12.57 -18.37 -9.97
CA SER A 174 13.94 -18.88 -9.95
C SER A 174 14.43 -19.05 -11.38
N ILE A 175 15.55 -18.43 -11.72
CA ILE A 175 16.19 -18.48 -13.03
C ILE A 175 17.69 -18.67 -12.87
N VAL A 176 18.37 -18.93 -13.95
CA VAL A 176 19.84 -18.86 -14.03
C VAL A 176 20.22 -17.77 -15.03
N THR A 177 21.02 -16.80 -14.58
CA THR A 177 21.62 -15.76 -15.43
C THR A 177 23.02 -16.16 -15.89
N GLY A 178 23.56 -15.51 -16.92
CA GLY A 178 24.94 -15.71 -17.39
C GLY A 178 25.19 -17.03 -18.12
N LEU A 179 24.13 -17.73 -18.59
CA LEU A 179 24.26 -18.95 -19.37
C LEU A 179 24.85 -18.71 -20.76
N GLY A 180 25.64 -19.67 -21.27
CA GLY A 180 26.23 -19.64 -22.59
C GLY A 180 27.74 -19.36 -22.54
N PRO A 181 28.32 -18.67 -23.55
CA PRO A 181 29.75 -18.35 -23.58
C PRO A 181 30.17 -17.50 -22.38
N SER A 182 31.43 -17.59 -21.97
CA SER A 182 31.96 -16.85 -20.80
C SER A 182 31.82 -15.33 -20.89
N VAL A 183 31.63 -14.77 -22.07
CA VAL A 183 31.32 -13.34 -22.30
C VAL A 183 29.93 -12.95 -21.81
N ASN A 184 29.01 -13.89 -21.61
CA ASN A 184 27.68 -13.63 -21.09
C ASN A 184 27.65 -13.40 -19.56
N GLY A 185 28.78 -13.59 -18.87
CA GLY A 185 28.85 -13.38 -17.42
C GLY A 185 29.16 -14.65 -16.64
N ILE A 186 28.86 -14.62 -15.35
CA ILE A 186 29.05 -15.75 -14.43
C ILE A 186 27.69 -16.44 -14.23
N PRO A 187 27.56 -17.74 -14.53
CA PRO A 187 26.32 -18.47 -14.29
C PRO A 187 25.94 -18.39 -12.81
N THR A 188 24.80 -17.79 -12.52
CA THR A 188 24.34 -17.53 -11.14
C THR A 188 22.85 -17.77 -11.03
N GLN A 189 22.41 -18.42 -9.94
CA GLN A 189 21.01 -18.52 -9.62
C GLN A 189 20.47 -17.13 -9.21
N ALA A 190 19.39 -16.71 -9.83
CA ALA A 190 18.73 -15.45 -9.59
C ALA A 190 17.19 -15.63 -9.61
N GLY A 191 16.46 -14.54 -9.67
CA GLY A 191 15.01 -14.55 -9.81
C GLY A 191 14.47 -13.14 -9.92
N PHE A 192 13.16 -13.05 -10.12
CA PHE A 192 12.43 -11.78 -10.15
C PHE A 192 11.44 -11.70 -8.99
N ASP A 193 11.28 -10.50 -8.47
CA ASP A 193 10.15 -10.11 -7.64
C ASP A 193 9.23 -9.19 -8.46
N ILE A 194 7.99 -8.99 -8.03
CA ILE A 194 7.12 -7.99 -8.65
C ILE A 194 7.58 -6.57 -8.23
N THR A 195 7.46 -5.59 -9.11
CA THR A 195 7.95 -4.22 -8.85
C THR A 195 7.44 -3.60 -7.53
N PRO A 196 6.18 -3.78 -7.10
CA PRO A 196 5.71 -3.32 -5.78
C PRO A 196 6.42 -3.95 -4.57
N ALA A 197 7.17 -5.04 -4.76
CA ALA A 197 7.99 -5.68 -3.72
C ALA A 197 9.45 -5.19 -3.73
N SER A 198 9.82 -4.32 -4.67
CA SER A 198 11.15 -3.72 -4.76
C SER A 198 11.50 -2.91 -3.52
N GLU A 199 12.75 -3.03 -3.05
CA GLU A 199 13.26 -2.12 -2.02
C GLU A 199 13.27 -0.67 -2.50
N LEU A 200 13.53 -0.41 -3.81
CA LEU A 200 13.44 0.94 -4.37
C LEU A 200 12.03 1.53 -4.32
N MET A 201 10.98 0.70 -4.48
CA MET A 201 9.60 1.14 -4.25
C MET A 201 9.40 1.59 -2.79
N ALA A 202 9.90 0.82 -1.83
CA ALA A 202 9.82 1.20 -0.41
C ALA A 202 10.64 2.46 -0.10
N ILE A 203 11.83 2.58 -0.69
CA ILE A 203 12.69 3.77 -0.57
C ILE A 203 11.97 5.01 -1.11
N LEU A 204 11.43 4.96 -2.33
CA LEU A 204 10.67 6.07 -2.93
C LEU A 204 9.50 6.49 -2.03
N CYS A 205 8.79 5.51 -1.47
CA CYS A 205 7.63 5.79 -0.62
C CYS A 205 7.97 6.37 0.75
N LEU A 206 9.19 6.14 1.26
CA LEU A 206 9.63 6.58 2.58
C LEU A 206 10.62 7.76 2.53
N ALA A 207 11.15 8.11 1.36
CA ALA A 207 12.05 9.24 1.18
C ALA A 207 11.34 10.56 1.49
N ALA A 208 12.04 11.45 2.19
CA ALA A 208 11.55 12.79 2.51
C ALA A 208 11.87 13.80 1.41
N ASP A 209 13.01 13.63 0.75
CA ASP A 209 13.52 14.49 -0.30
C ASP A 209 14.58 13.74 -1.17
N GLU A 210 15.19 14.46 -2.10
CA GLU A 210 16.23 13.91 -2.99
C GLU A 210 17.50 13.47 -2.23
N ALA A 211 17.90 14.20 -1.21
CA ALA A 211 19.10 13.87 -0.42
C ALA A 211 18.87 12.59 0.39
N ASP A 212 17.70 12.43 0.99
CA ASP A 212 17.29 11.22 1.69
C ASP A 212 17.12 10.04 0.73
N LEU A 213 16.55 10.26 -0.47
CA LEU A 213 16.46 9.24 -1.53
C LEU A 213 17.86 8.71 -1.86
N ARG A 214 18.83 9.60 -2.11
CA ARG A 214 20.22 9.23 -2.42
C ARG A 214 20.87 8.45 -1.28
N ARG A 215 20.77 8.95 -0.05
CA ARG A 215 21.32 8.29 1.14
C ARG A 215 20.78 6.87 1.31
N ARG A 216 19.47 6.69 1.11
CA ARG A 216 18.81 5.38 1.17
C ARG A 216 19.30 4.44 0.07
N ILE A 217 19.43 4.92 -1.17
CA ILE A 217 19.95 4.14 -2.30
C ILE A 217 21.39 3.68 -2.02
N GLU A 218 22.24 4.55 -1.48
CA GLU A 218 23.61 4.21 -1.12
C GLU A 218 23.70 3.06 -0.10
N ASN A 219 22.72 2.97 0.80
CA ASN A 219 22.67 1.97 1.86
C ASN A 219 22.04 0.63 1.44
N ILE A 220 21.52 0.49 0.23
CA ILE A 220 20.96 -0.78 -0.25
C ILE A 220 22.02 -1.88 -0.15
N LEU A 221 21.65 -2.98 0.51
CA LEU A 221 22.50 -4.15 0.71
C LEU A 221 22.39 -5.09 -0.49
N LEU A 222 23.49 -5.23 -1.24
CA LEU A 222 23.55 -6.06 -2.44
C LEU A 222 24.01 -7.50 -2.18
N GLY A 223 24.80 -7.69 -1.14
CA GLY A 223 25.36 -9.01 -0.79
C GLY A 223 26.36 -8.94 0.34
N TYR A 224 27.05 -10.06 0.56
CA TYR A 224 28.11 -10.18 1.57
C TYR A 224 29.42 -10.65 0.91
N ARG A 225 30.53 -10.03 1.31
CA ARG A 225 31.88 -10.48 0.94
C ARG A 225 32.22 -11.79 1.66
N PHE A 226 33.31 -12.45 1.27
CA PHE A 226 33.75 -13.72 1.88
C PHE A 226 34.12 -13.59 3.35
N ASP A 227 34.55 -12.41 3.80
CA ASP A 227 34.82 -12.11 5.21
C ASP A 227 33.53 -11.80 6.03
N GLY A 228 32.37 -11.82 5.38
CA GLY A 228 31.06 -11.53 6.00
C GLY A 228 30.71 -10.06 6.04
N SER A 229 31.56 -9.16 5.57
CA SER A 229 31.23 -7.72 5.51
C SER A 229 30.18 -7.43 4.43
N PRO A 230 29.29 -6.42 4.63
CA PRO A 230 28.28 -6.04 3.65
C PRO A 230 28.92 -5.44 2.39
N PHE A 231 28.26 -5.61 1.25
CA PHE A 231 28.54 -4.93 -0.01
C PHE A 231 27.27 -4.19 -0.44
N THR A 232 27.38 -2.87 -0.58
CA THR A 232 26.24 -1.96 -0.78
C THR A 232 26.29 -1.27 -2.15
N VAL A 233 25.24 -0.54 -2.51
CA VAL A 233 25.22 0.33 -3.70
C VAL A 233 26.29 1.43 -3.60
N LYS A 234 26.62 1.90 -2.39
CA LYS A 234 27.71 2.82 -2.15
C LYS A 234 29.07 2.21 -2.55
N ASP A 235 29.31 0.95 -2.16
CA ASP A 235 30.54 0.23 -2.54
C ASP A 235 30.61 -0.02 -4.06
N LEU A 236 29.47 -0.24 -4.71
CA LEU A 236 29.37 -0.37 -6.16
C LEU A 236 29.61 0.97 -6.88
N GLY A 237 29.41 2.10 -6.20
CA GLY A 237 29.72 3.45 -6.70
C GLY A 237 28.70 4.01 -7.70
N VAL A 238 27.47 3.50 -7.76
CA VAL A 238 26.49 3.80 -8.82
C VAL A 238 25.26 4.61 -8.37
N ALA A 239 25.20 4.99 -7.11
CA ALA A 239 24.01 5.64 -6.52
C ALA A 239 23.54 6.88 -7.31
N GLY A 240 24.46 7.71 -7.82
CA GLY A 240 24.12 8.88 -8.63
C GLY A 240 23.33 8.55 -9.90
N GLY A 241 23.74 7.50 -10.64
CA GLY A 241 23.01 7.05 -11.83
C GLY A 241 21.63 6.50 -11.51
N ILE A 242 21.47 5.85 -10.36
CA ILE A 242 20.17 5.34 -9.90
C ILE A 242 19.23 6.48 -9.49
N VAL A 243 19.74 7.52 -8.81
CA VAL A 243 18.95 8.73 -8.47
C VAL A 243 18.46 9.42 -9.73
N VAL A 244 19.30 9.54 -10.78
CA VAL A 244 18.90 10.14 -12.07
C VAL A 244 17.71 9.41 -12.69
N LEU A 245 17.66 8.08 -12.61
CA LEU A 245 16.52 7.30 -13.11
C LEU A 245 15.23 7.52 -12.30
N LEU A 246 15.34 7.95 -11.05
CA LEU A 246 14.21 8.11 -10.14
C LEU A 246 13.83 9.58 -9.89
N LYS A 247 14.55 10.55 -10.46
CA LYS A 247 14.37 11.97 -10.13
C LYS A 247 12.93 12.46 -10.36
N ASP A 248 12.35 12.12 -11.50
CA ASP A 248 10.98 12.53 -11.86
C ASP A 248 9.93 11.66 -11.11
N ALA A 249 10.27 10.39 -10.84
CA ALA A 249 9.42 9.47 -10.08
C ALA A 249 9.31 9.84 -8.58
N LEU A 250 10.16 10.72 -8.05
CA LEU A 250 10.06 11.21 -6.68
C LEU A 250 8.96 12.28 -6.51
N GLU A 251 8.60 12.98 -7.57
CA GLU A 251 7.55 13.99 -7.55
C GLU A 251 6.15 13.38 -7.61
N PRO A 252 5.21 13.78 -6.72
CA PRO A 252 3.86 13.24 -6.69
C PRO A 252 3.05 13.58 -7.95
N ASN A 253 2.19 12.66 -8.36
CA ASN A 253 1.29 12.85 -9.50
C ASN A 253 -0.03 13.45 -9.05
N LEU A 254 -0.39 14.61 -9.58
CA LEU A 254 -1.69 15.26 -9.40
C LEU A 254 -2.65 14.82 -10.50
N VAL A 255 -3.83 14.41 -10.11
CA VAL A 255 -4.98 14.04 -10.95
C VAL A 255 -6.28 14.56 -10.31
N GLN A 256 -7.44 14.14 -10.79
CA GLN A 256 -8.73 14.54 -10.28
C GLN A 256 -9.65 13.33 -10.10
N THR A 257 -10.72 13.53 -9.35
CA THR A 257 -11.80 12.55 -9.21
C THR A 257 -12.94 12.82 -10.21
N THR A 258 -13.95 11.97 -10.18
CA THR A 258 -15.21 12.14 -10.97
C THR A 258 -15.94 13.46 -10.71
N GLU A 259 -15.77 14.09 -9.54
CA GLU A 259 -16.34 15.41 -9.22
C GLU A 259 -15.23 16.49 -9.15
N ASN A 260 -14.12 16.29 -9.86
CA ASN A 260 -13.00 17.21 -9.95
C ASN A 260 -12.30 17.55 -8.62
N THR A 261 -12.49 16.74 -7.58
CA THR A 261 -11.69 16.83 -6.35
C THR A 261 -10.23 16.51 -6.68
N PRO A 262 -9.25 17.33 -6.26
CA PRO A 262 -7.84 17.03 -6.49
C PRO A 262 -7.41 15.74 -5.79
N ALA A 263 -6.56 14.97 -6.45
CA ALA A 263 -6.04 13.72 -5.92
C ALA A 263 -4.55 13.56 -6.26
N PHE A 264 -3.76 13.13 -5.28
CA PHE A 264 -2.39 12.67 -5.49
C PHE A 264 -2.37 11.15 -5.57
N VAL A 265 -1.77 10.61 -6.64
CA VAL A 265 -1.59 9.16 -6.83
C VAL A 265 -0.10 8.90 -7.00
N HIS A 266 0.53 8.24 -6.01
CA HIS A 266 1.99 8.15 -6.01
C HIS A 266 2.51 6.98 -5.16
N GLY A 267 3.37 6.13 -5.77
CA GLY A 267 3.93 4.94 -5.16
C GLY A 267 2.92 3.81 -4.93
N GLY A 268 3.35 2.56 -5.05
CA GLY A 268 2.43 1.42 -5.03
C GLY A 268 2.96 0.16 -4.34
N PRO A 269 3.54 0.23 -3.11
CA PRO A 269 3.99 -0.97 -2.41
C PRO A 269 2.80 -1.80 -1.92
N PHE A 270 2.93 -3.15 -1.99
CA PHE A 270 1.87 -4.04 -1.49
C PHE A 270 1.96 -4.22 0.02
N ALA A 271 0.83 -4.20 0.74
CA ALA A 271 0.81 -4.30 2.20
C ALA A 271 1.04 -5.71 2.75
N ASN A 272 0.94 -6.75 1.93
CA ASN A 272 1.22 -8.14 2.33
C ASN A 272 2.68 -8.56 2.14
N ILE A 273 3.49 -7.73 1.48
CA ILE A 273 4.92 -7.99 1.20
C ILE A 273 5.82 -6.76 1.44
N ALA A 274 5.23 -5.59 1.62
CA ALA A 274 5.88 -4.31 1.91
C ALA A 274 4.97 -3.50 2.85
N HIS A 275 5.24 -2.18 3.03
CA HIS A 275 4.47 -1.37 4.00
C HIS A 275 3.09 -0.89 3.49
N GLY A 276 2.80 -0.97 2.20
CA GLY A 276 1.44 -0.85 1.69
C GLY A 276 0.79 0.53 1.71
N CYS A 277 1.58 1.61 1.75
CA CYS A 277 1.10 2.98 1.79
C CYS A 277 1.65 3.79 0.62
N ASN A 278 0.94 4.83 0.21
CA ASN A 278 1.47 5.82 -0.73
C ASN A 278 2.69 6.55 -0.14
N THR A 279 3.34 7.39 -0.95
CA THR A 279 4.58 8.06 -0.55
C THR A 279 4.36 9.07 0.59
N VAL A 280 5.40 9.29 1.39
CA VAL A 280 5.45 10.36 2.41
C VAL A 280 5.28 11.72 1.74
N VAL A 281 5.98 11.94 0.63
CA VAL A 281 5.95 13.23 -0.09
C VAL A 281 4.56 13.55 -0.65
N ALA A 282 3.81 12.57 -1.20
CA ALA A 282 2.44 12.79 -1.67
C ALA A 282 1.49 13.12 -0.51
N THR A 283 1.63 12.43 0.63
CA THR A 283 0.81 12.73 1.82
C THR A 283 1.11 14.12 2.37
N LYS A 284 2.39 14.52 2.47
CA LYS A 284 2.79 15.85 2.93
C LYS A 284 2.39 16.95 1.93
N MET A 285 2.50 16.68 0.62
CA MET A 285 2.01 17.58 -0.41
C MET A 285 0.50 17.83 -0.27
N ALA A 286 -0.30 16.78 -0.11
CA ALA A 286 -1.73 16.91 0.12
C ALA A 286 -2.04 17.71 1.39
N LEU A 287 -1.35 17.43 2.51
CA LEU A 287 -1.48 18.15 3.78
C LEU A 287 -1.08 19.63 3.67
N SER A 288 -0.14 19.97 2.79
CA SER A 288 0.29 21.36 2.56
C SER A 288 -0.77 22.20 1.84
N HIS A 289 -1.70 21.56 1.12
CA HIS A 289 -2.61 22.24 0.21
C HIS A 289 -4.10 22.05 0.51
N ALA A 290 -4.45 21.32 1.58
CA ALA A 290 -5.84 21.06 1.97
C ALA A 290 -6.02 21.10 3.50
N ASP A 291 -7.27 21.30 3.96
CA ASP A 291 -7.60 21.24 5.38
C ASP A 291 -7.81 19.79 5.85
N TYR A 292 -8.34 18.96 4.97
CA TYR A 292 -8.57 17.53 5.17
C TYR A 292 -7.85 16.71 4.10
N VAL A 293 -7.14 15.69 4.52
CA VAL A 293 -6.46 14.77 3.60
C VAL A 293 -6.90 13.34 3.91
N ILE A 294 -7.45 12.69 2.89
CA ILE A 294 -7.85 11.30 2.97
C ILE A 294 -6.73 10.43 2.36
N THR A 295 -6.29 9.45 3.12
CA THR A 295 -5.32 8.46 2.61
C THR A 295 -5.78 7.05 2.95
N GLU A 296 -5.24 6.05 2.24
CA GLU A 296 -5.55 4.66 2.51
C GLU A 296 -4.31 3.82 2.79
N ALA A 297 -4.52 2.70 3.48
CA ALA A 297 -3.53 1.64 3.64
C ALA A 297 -4.02 0.33 3.02
N GLY A 298 -3.10 -0.46 2.47
CA GLY A 298 -3.43 -1.68 1.73
C GLY A 298 -4.00 -2.79 2.59
N PHE A 299 -4.96 -3.54 2.07
CA PHE A 299 -5.62 -4.67 2.72
C PHE A 299 -6.33 -4.30 4.03
N GLY A 300 -6.40 -5.23 5.00
CA GLY A 300 -7.03 -5.02 6.30
C GLY A 300 -6.19 -4.19 7.27
N ALA A 301 -6.82 -3.73 8.35
CA ALA A 301 -6.16 -2.88 9.35
C ALA A 301 -5.01 -3.59 10.07
N ASP A 302 -5.05 -4.90 10.16
CA ASP A 302 -3.98 -5.72 10.73
C ASP A 302 -2.66 -5.66 9.93
N LEU A 303 -2.74 -5.42 8.62
CA LEU A 303 -1.59 -5.28 7.72
C LEU A 303 -1.32 -3.82 7.38
N GLY A 304 -2.31 -3.17 6.74
CA GLY A 304 -2.11 -1.84 6.18
C GLY A 304 -2.06 -0.75 7.24
N ALA A 305 -3.04 -0.69 8.15
CA ALA A 305 -3.05 0.37 9.17
C ALA A 305 -1.92 0.20 10.19
N GLU A 306 -1.61 -1.04 10.60
CA GLU A 306 -0.45 -1.31 11.46
C GLU A 306 0.82 -0.71 10.85
N LYS A 307 1.14 -1.03 9.59
CA LYS A 307 2.33 -0.52 8.91
C LYS A 307 2.29 0.97 8.62
N PHE A 308 1.10 1.50 8.37
CA PHE A 308 0.90 2.94 8.24
C PHE A 308 1.32 3.67 9.52
N TYR A 309 0.93 3.17 10.69
CA TYR A 309 1.31 3.75 11.97
C TYR A 309 2.76 3.44 12.33
N ASP A 310 3.12 2.16 12.44
CA ASP A 310 4.42 1.72 12.95
C ASP A 310 5.59 2.00 12.02
N ILE A 311 5.35 2.19 10.71
CA ILE A 311 6.41 2.47 9.74
C ILE A 311 6.28 3.90 9.20
N LYS A 312 5.21 4.21 8.45
CA LYS A 312 5.10 5.48 7.73
C LYS A 312 4.93 6.67 8.68
N CYS A 313 3.98 6.61 9.61
CA CYS A 313 3.76 7.71 10.56
C CYS A 313 4.96 7.90 11.48
N ARG A 314 5.55 6.81 11.99
CA ARG A 314 6.76 6.86 12.81
C ARG A 314 7.91 7.57 12.11
N LYS A 315 8.19 7.22 10.84
CA LYS A 315 9.30 7.81 10.07
C LYS A 315 9.04 9.25 9.63
N ALA A 316 7.80 9.57 9.30
CA ALA A 316 7.44 10.87 8.71
C ALA A 316 6.88 11.89 9.72
N GLY A 317 6.71 11.50 10.99
CA GLY A 317 6.10 12.36 12.01
C GLY A 317 4.62 12.66 11.75
N LEU A 318 3.92 11.78 11.04
CA LEU A 318 2.50 11.96 10.72
C LEU A 318 1.61 11.56 11.90
N GLN A 319 0.54 12.33 12.12
CA GLN A 319 -0.45 12.09 13.17
C GLN A 319 -1.85 12.08 12.55
N PRO A 320 -2.47 10.90 12.33
CA PRO A 320 -3.85 10.83 11.87
C PRO A 320 -4.81 11.41 12.91
N ALA A 321 -5.73 12.26 12.45
CA ALA A 321 -6.77 12.83 13.29
C ALA A 321 -7.95 11.86 13.52
N LEU A 322 -8.12 10.91 12.59
CA LEU A 322 -9.21 9.91 12.63
C LEU A 322 -8.83 8.71 11.76
N THR A 323 -9.38 7.55 12.10
CA THR A 323 -9.35 6.36 11.23
C THR A 323 -10.77 5.94 10.85
N VAL A 324 -10.99 5.71 9.57
CA VAL A 324 -12.21 5.11 9.01
C VAL A 324 -11.99 3.63 8.80
N LEU A 325 -12.83 2.80 9.44
CA LEU A 325 -12.81 1.34 9.30
C LEU A 325 -13.94 0.90 8.38
N VAL A 326 -13.60 0.48 7.18
CA VAL A 326 -14.56 0.02 6.18
C VAL A 326 -14.94 -1.43 6.42
N ALA A 327 -16.23 -1.70 6.47
CA ALA A 327 -16.81 -3.04 6.53
C ALA A 327 -17.83 -3.24 5.40
N THR A 328 -18.05 -4.50 4.99
CA THR A 328 -19.09 -4.92 4.04
C THR A 328 -19.81 -6.15 4.56
N ALA A 329 -21.09 -6.32 4.23
CA ALA A 329 -21.83 -7.53 4.60
C ALA A 329 -21.18 -8.78 3.98
N GLN A 330 -20.79 -8.72 2.71
CA GLN A 330 -20.11 -9.84 2.03
C GLN A 330 -18.78 -10.21 2.71
N GLY A 331 -18.00 -9.20 3.12
CA GLY A 331 -16.74 -9.43 3.83
C GLY A 331 -16.97 -10.13 5.17
N LEU A 332 -17.90 -9.65 5.95
CA LEU A 332 -18.22 -10.23 7.26
C LEU A 332 -18.84 -11.63 7.11
N LYS A 333 -19.75 -11.85 6.16
CA LYS A 333 -20.30 -13.18 5.86
C LYS A 333 -19.20 -14.19 5.50
N MET A 334 -18.22 -13.80 4.68
CA MET A 334 -17.08 -14.66 4.38
C MET A 334 -16.27 -15.00 5.65
N HIS A 335 -16.01 -14.00 6.50
CA HIS A 335 -15.32 -14.22 7.78
C HIS A 335 -16.17 -14.98 8.79
N GLY A 336 -17.49 -15.04 8.61
CA GLY A 336 -18.42 -15.91 9.34
C GLY A 336 -18.54 -17.32 8.78
N GLY A 337 -17.75 -17.67 7.75
CA GLY A 337 -17.71 -19.02 7.16
C GLY A 337 -18.69 -19.25 6.02
N VAL A 338 -19.38 -18.22 5.51
CA VAL A 338 -20.25 -18.34 4.33
C VAL A 338 -19.39 -18.57 3.09
N PRO A 339 -19.72 -19.57 2.23
CA PRO A 339 -19.00 -19.84 0.99
C PRO A 339 -18.99 -18.62 0.04
N LEU A 340 -17.89 -18.46 -0.71
CA LEU A 340 -17.68 -17.29 -1.59
C LEU A 340 -18.76 -17.11 -2.66
N ASP A 341 -19.35 -18.17 -3.15
CA ASP A 341 -20.43 -18.17 -4.14
C ASP A 341 -21.80 -17.80 -3.55
N GLN A 342 -21.90 -17.72 -2.21
CA GLN A 342 -23.14 -17.39 -1.48
C GLN A 342 -23.05 -16.08 -0.68
N ILE A 343 -21.89 -15.41 -0.62
CA ILE A 343 -21.73 -14.20 0.21
C ILE A 343 -22.58 -13.01 -0.25
N ALA A 344 -23.05 -13.01 -1.49
CA ALA A 344 -23.96 -12.00 -2.02
C ALA A 344 -25.42 -12.22 -1.58
N GLU A 345 -25.76 -13.44 -1.14
CA GLU A 345 -27.11 -13.75 -0.66
C GLU A 345 -27.33 -13.24 0.77
N PRO A 346 -28.56 -12.83 1.14
CA PRO A 346 -28.88 -12.45 2.51
C PRO A 346 -28.61 -13.58 3.50
N ASN A 347 -27.82 -13.31 4.54
CA ASN A 347 -27.46 -14.32 5.55
C ASN A 347 -27.09 -13.65 6.89
N LEU A 348 -28.11 -13.43 7.74
CA LEU A 348 -27.93 -12.81 9.05
C LEU A 348 -27.11 -13.66 10.03
N GLU A 349 -27.19 -14.99 9.94
CA GLU A 349 -26.42 -15.90 10.80
C GLU A 349 -24.93 -15.83 10.44
N GLY A 350 -24.61 -15.94 9.17
CA GLY A 350 -23.24 -15.79 8.67
C GLY A 350 -22.67 -14.42 8.96
N LEU A 351 -23.50 -13.36 8.84
CA LEU A 351 -23.11 -12.01 9.19
C LEU A 351 -22.75 -11.89 10.68
N ARG A 352 -23.60 -12.42 11.59
CA ARG A 352 -23.33 -12.44 13.04
C ARG A 352 -22.06 -13.19 13.38
N ALA A 353 -21.84 -14.35 12.75
CA ALA A 353 -20.63 -15.14 12.96
C ALA A 353 -19.34 -14.42 12.51
N GLY A 354 -19.44 -13.47 11.58
CA GLY A 354 -18.32 -12.66 11.10
C GLY A 354 -18.02 -11.40 11.90
N LEU A 355 -18.93 -10.92 12.76
CA LEU A 355 -18.75 -9.71 13.57
C LEU A 355 -17.45 -9.69 14.39
N PRO A 356 -16.97 -10.80 14.98
CA PRO A 356 -15.69 -10.79 15.72
C PRO A 356 -14.50 -10.31 14.89
N ASN A 357 -14.54 -10.43 13.55
CA ASN A 357 -13.49 -9.86 12.69
C ASN A 357 -13.47 -8.33 12.75
N LEU A 358 -14.63 -7.70 12.67
CA LEU A 358 -14.80 -6.25 12.83
C LEU A 358 -14.37 -5.79 14.24
N ASP A 359 -14.81 -6.50 15.28
CA ASP A 359 -14.51 -6.17 16.69
C ASP A 359 -13.01 -6.16 16.93
N LYS A 360 -12.30 -7.14 16.40
CA LYS A 360 -10.86 -7.27 16.55
C LYS A 360 -10.11 -6.14 15.83
N HIS A 361 -10.51 -5.81 14.60
CA HIS A 361 -9.94 -4.67 13.88
C HIS A 361 -10.16 -3.35 14.61
N LEU A 362 -11.37 -3.10 15.12
CA LEU A 362 -11.66 -1.91 15.92
C LEU A 362 -10.81 -1.84 17.19
N ARG A 363 -10.71 -2.94 17.94
CA ARG A 363 -9.87 -3.04 19.15
C ARG A 363 -8.41 -2.73 18.82
N ASN A 364 -7.87 -3.29 17.73
CA ASN A 364 -6.51 -3.04 17.29
C ASN A 364 -6.29 -1.55 16.95
N LEU A 365 -7.19 -0.92 16.20
CA LEU A 365 -7.08 0.49 15.86
C LEU A 365 -7.12 1.38 17.12
N ARG A 366 -8.01 1.08 18.06
CA ARG A 366 -8.10 1.79 19.34
C ARG A 366 -6.82 1.64 20.18
N SER A 367 -6.11 0.50 20.09
CA SER A 367 -4.84 0.32 20.79
C SER A 367 -3.73 1.26 20.30
N PHE A 368 -3.78 1.69 19.02
CA PHE A 368 -2.91 2.74 18.47
C PHE A 368 -3.31 4.17 18.89
N GLY A 369 -4.35 4.33 19.73
CA GLY A 369 -4.86 5.64 20.15
C GLY A 369 -5.84 6.27 19.16
N GLN A 370 -6.31 5.51 18.18
CA GLN A 370 -7.20 6.05 17.14
C GLN A 370 -8.65 6.14 17.62
N ASN A 371 -9.28 7.28 17.33
CA ASN A 371 -10.73 7.36 17.22
C ASN A 371 -11.14 6.76 15.88
N VAL A 372 -12.24 6.00 15.86
CA VAL A 372 -12.63 5.20 14.68
C VAL A 372 -14.11 5.44 14.36
N VAL A 373 -14.37 5.75 13.09
CA VAL A 373 -15.71 5.72 12.49
C VAL A 373 -15.82 4.47 11.65
N ILE A 374 -16.86 3.67 11.87
CA ILE A 374 -17.14 2.46 11.08
C ILE A 374 -18.00 2.85 9.88
N VAL A 375 -17.51 2.55 8.68
CA VAL A 375 -18.21 2.84 7.43
C VAL A 375 -18.63 1.53 6.78
N PHE A 376 -19.92 1.37 6.62
CA PHE A 376 -20.49 0.28 5.84
C PHE A 376 -20.50 0.65 4.36
N ASN A 377 -19.66 0.01 3.56
CA ASN A 377 -19.65 0.19 2.12
C ASN A 377 -20.74 -0.69 1.49
N ARG A 378 -21.87 -0.08 1.13
CA ARG A 378 -23.06 -0.77 0.66
C ARG A 378 -22.89 -1.30 -0.76
N PHE A 379 -23.26 -2.57 -0.95
CA PHE A 379 -23.45 -3.20 -2.25
C PHE A 379 -24.94 -3.35 -2.58
N ALA A 380 -25.26 -3.46 -3.85
CA ALA A 380 -26.65 -3.53 -4.33
C ALA A 380 -27.46 -4.73 -3.79
N ALA A 381 -26.78 -5.80 -3.37
CA ALA A 381 -27.42 -7.00 -2.82
C ALA A 381 -27.63 -6.94 -1.29
N ASP A 382 -27.10 -5.93 -0.60
CA ASP A 382 -27.20 -5.83 0.86
C ASP A 382 -28.62 -5.47 1.28
N THR A 383 -29.14 -6.15 2.30
CA THR A 383 -30.51 -5.94 2.82
C THR A 383 -30.55 -4.96 3.98
N ASP A 384 -31.73 -4.36 4.21
CA ASP A 384 -31.95 -3.45 5.32
C ASP A 384 -31.77 -4.16 6.68
N GLU A 385 -32.14 -5.44 6.79
CA GLU A 385 -31.94 -6.22 8.01
C GLU A 385 -30.43 -6.45 8.31
N GLU A 386 -29.63 -6.72 7.28
CA GLU A 386 -28.18 -6.86 7.44
C GLU A 386 -27.55 -5.53 7.88
N MET A 387 -27.97 -4.42 7.27
CA MET A 387 -27.48 -3.09 7.63
C MET A 387 -27.87 -2.69 9.06
N GLU A 388 -29.12 -2.97 9.46
CA GLU A 388 -29.59 -2.66 10.81
C GLU A 388 -28.92 -3.53 11.88
N LEU A 389 -28.64 -4.80 11.57
CA LEU A 389 -27.88 -5.65 12.47
C LEU A 389 -26.47 -5.08 12.73
N LEU A 390 -25.79 -4.63 11.67
CA LEU A 390 -24.47 -4.00 11.79
C LEU A 390 -24.53 -2.69 12.53
N ARG A 391 -25.52 -1.82 12.25
CA ARG A 391 -25.70 -0.55 12.94
C ARG A 391 -25.81 -0.77 14.45
N ARG A 392 -26.72 -1.65 14.89
CA ARG A 392 -26.90 -1.94 16.32
C ARG A 392 -25.63 -2.50 16.94
N HIS A 393 -24.96 -3.41 16.28
CA HIS A 393 -23.71 -3.95 16.80
C HIS A 393 -22.64 -2.85 16.97
N CYS A 394 -22.47 -1.99 15.97
CA CYS A 394 -21.49 -0.91 16.04
C CYS A 394 -21.82 0.13 17.10
N GLU A 395 -23.09 0.59 17.17
CA GLU A 395 -23.48 1.68 18.05
C GLU A 395 -23.73 1.21 19.50
N GLU A 396 -24.41 0.06 19.70
CA GLU A 396 -24.82 -0.39 21.03
C GLU A 396 -23.78 -1.30 21.71
N VAL A 397 -23.02 -2.10 20.94
CA VAL A 397 -22.03 -3.05 21.49
C VAL A 397 -20.62 -2.49 21.44
N LEU A 398 -20.23 -1.91 20.30
CA LEU A 398 -18.87 -1.40 20.09
C LEU A 398 -18.71 0.07 20.51
N GLU A 399 -19.81 0.78 20.77
CA GLU A 399 -19.82 2.22 21.08
C GLU A 399 -18.98 3.01 20.06
N ALA A 400 -19.22 2.74 18.78
CA ALA A 400 -18.52 3.37 17.67
C ALA A 400 -19.53 3.99 16.67
N PRO A 401 -19.27 5.22 16.16
CA PRO A 401 -20.09 5.80 15.12
C PRO A 401 -20.17 4.90 13.89
N PHE A 402 -21.37 4.71 13.38
CA PHE A 402 -21.63 3.91 12.18
C PHE A 402 -22.30 4.76 11.10
N VAL A 403 -21.88 4.59 9.85
CA VAL A 403 -22.49 5.27 8.72
C VAL A 403 -22.45 4.41 7.46
N ILE A 404 -23.45 4.55 6.60
CA ILE A 404 -23.55 3.88 5.31
C ILE A 404 -22.90 4.76 4.23
N ASN A 405 -22.10 4.15 3.36
CA ASN A 405 -21.52 4.79 2.18
C ASN A 405 -22.18 4.30 0.91
N ASN A 406 -22.75 5.23 0.12
CA ASN A 406 -23.35 4.98 -1.19
C ASN A 406 -22.57 5.65 -2.34
N ALA A 407 -21.31 6.04 -2.11
CA ALA A 407 -20.53 6.81 -3.09
C ALA A 407 -20.29 6.07 -4.43
N TYR A 408 -20.33 4.73 -4.42
CA TYR A 408 -20.26 3.97 -5.67
C TYR A 408 -21.39 4.34 -6.64
N ALA A 409 -22.62 4.39 -6.14
CA ALA A 409 -23.81 4.67 -6.95
C ALA A 409 -24.07 6.17 -7.14
N GLU A 410 -23.77 7.01 -6.13
CA GLU A 410 -24.25 8.37 -6.01
C GLU A 410 -23.13 9.44 -5.91
N GLY A 411 -21.86 9.02 -6.03
CA GLY A 411 -20.72 9.94 -5.90
C GLY A 411 -20.68 10.63 -4.54
N GLY A 412 -20.31 11.90 -4.54
CA GLY A 412 -20.21 12.69 -3.32
C GLY A 412 -21.54 12.87 -2.56
N THR A 413 -22.69 12.85 -3.26
CA THR A 413 -24.01 12.91 -2.61
C THR A 413 -24.23 11.72 -1.69
N GLY A 414 -23.88 10.51 -2.14
CA GLY A 414 -23.97 9.29 -1.34
C GLY A 414 -22.97 9.21 -0.18
N ALA A 415 -22.07 10.19 -0.07
CA ALA A 415 -21.05 10.26 0.99
C ALA A 415 -21.20 11.49 1.93
N GLU A 416 -22.19 12.36 1.72
CA GLU A 416 -22.33 13.58 2.54
C GLU A 416 -22.58 13.29 4.03
N GLU A 417 -23.40 12.29 4.34
CA GLU A 417 -23.65 11.89 5.73
C GLU A 417 -22.34 11.40 6.39
N MET A 418 -21.60 10.53 5.68
CA MET A 418 -20.28 10.06 6.12
C MET A 418 -19.33 11.25 6.36
N ALA A 419 -19.31 12.22 5.45
CA ALA A 419 -18.47 13.40 5.57
C ALA A 419 -18.81 14.22 6.84
N ARG A 420 -20.09 14.43 7.14
CA ARG A 420 -20.54 15.16 8.35
C ARG A 420 -20.13 14.43 9.64
N ILE A 421 -20.32 13.10 9.69
CA ILE A 421 -19.92 12.28 10.86
C ILE A 421 -18.41 12.30 11.04
N VAL A 422 -17.64 12.21 9.95
CA VAL A 422 -16.18 12.28 9.99
C VAL A 422 -15.70 13.65 10.48
N VAL A 423 -16.26 14.75 9.97
CA VAL A 423 -15.92 16.11 10.44
C VAL A 423 -16.23 16.24 11.94
N ASP A 424 -17.41 15.81 12.36
CA ASP A 424 -17.84 15.84 13.76
C ASP A 424 -16.85 15.07 14.67
N ALA A 425 -16.45 13.87 14.26
CA ALA A 425 -15.48 13.06 14.99
C ALA A 425 -14.09 13.71 15.06
N VAL A 426 -13.62 14.30 13.95
CA VAL A 426 -12.33 15.01 13.90
C VAL A 426 -12.33 16.27 14.76
N GLU A 427 -13.42 17.04 14.76
CA GLU A 427 -13.50 18.31 15.46
C GLU A 427 -13.79 18.14 16.97
N LYS A 428 -14.63 17.16 17.36
CA LYS A 428 -15.06 16.96 18.75
C LYS A 428 -14.22 15.96 19.52
N THR A 429 -13.81 14.88 18.86
CA THR A 429 -13.12 13.74 19.48
C THR A 429 -11.97 13.22 18.61
N PRO A 430 -10.98 14.06 18.26
CA PRO A 430 -9.86 13.60 17.44
C PRO A 430 -9.12 12.44 18.10
N SER A 431 -8.39 11.67 17.30
CA SER A 431 -7.50 10.61 17.80
C SER A 431 -6.49 11.13 18.81
N ALA A 432 -6.21 10.33 19.81
CA ALA A 432 -5.09 10.60 20.73
C ALA A 432 -3.75 10.51 19.99
N PRO A 433 -2.65 11.04 20.56
CA PRO A 433 -1.30 10.82 20.02
C PRO A 433 -1.06 9.34 19.75
N LEU A 434 -0.43 9.04 18.61
CA LEU A 434 -0.16 7.67 18.19
C LEU A 434 0.63 6.91 19.27
N ARG A 435 0.15 5.71 19.56
CA ARG A 435 0.89 4.68 20.28
C ARG A 435 1.36 3.66 19.25
N PHE A 436 2.59 3.21 19.38
CA PHE A 436 3.16 2.22 18.49
C PHE A 436 3.08 0.83 19.09
N ALA A 437 3.04 -0.20 18.25
CA ALA A 437 3.00 -1.59 18.72
C ALA A 437 4.29 -2.01 19.45
N TYR A 438 5.40 -1.33 19.17
CA TYR A 438 6.72 -1.57 19.76
C TYR A 438 7.54 -0.29 19.87
N GLU A 439 8.58 -0.32 20.72
CA GLU A 439 9.53 0.77 20.86
C GLU A 439 10.74 0.62 19.92
N ASP A 440 11.39 1.73 19.54
CA ASP A 440 12.59 1.68 18.69
C ASP A 440 13.75 0.94 19.37
N SER A 441 13.81 0.98 20.70
CA SER A 441 14.81 0.28 21.53
C SER A 441 14.59 -1.22 21.68
N ASP A 442 13.43 -1.74 21.28
CA ASP A 442 13.18 -3.20 21.30
C ASP A 442 14.10 -3.91 20.30
N SER A 443 14.53 -5.14 20.61
CA SER A 443 15.21 -5.99 19.65
C SER A 443 14.30 -6.30 18.45
N LEU A 444 14.86 -6.58 17.28
CA LEU A 444 14.07 -6.93 16.09
C LEU A 444 13.12 -8.09 16.34
N ARG A 445 13.59 -9.09 17.09
CA ARG A 445 12.76 -10.23 17.51
C ARG A 445 11.59 -9.77 18.38
N THR A 446 11.82 -8.93 19.37
CA THR A 446 10.79 -8.40 20.27
C THR A 446 9.74 -7.58 19.50
N LYS A 447 10.17 -6.75 18.53
CA LYS A 447 9.26 -6.00 17.66
C LYS A 447 8.30 -6.92 16.90
N ILE A 448 8.83 -7.98 16.29
CA ILE A 448 8.03 -8.98 15.57
C ILE A 448 7.07 -9.68 16.52
N GLU A 449 7.54 -10.13 17.69
CA GLU A 449 6.72 -10.80 18.69
C GLU A 449 5.58 -9.91 19.21
N LYS A 450 5.84 -8.60 19.43
CA LYS A 450 4.82 -7.64 19.86
C LYS A 450 3.72 -7.47 18.82
N VAL A 451 4.07 -7.26 17.54
CA VAL A 451 3.07 -7.15 16.47
C VAL A 451 2.26 -8.44 16.35
N ALA A 452 2.93 -9.60 16.30
CA ALA A 452 2.25 -10.89 16.13
C ALA A 452 1.29 -11.20 17.30
N ARG A 453 1.66 -10.88 18.53
CA ARG A 453 0.81 -11.12 19.71
C ARG A 453 -0.30 -10.10 19.85
N HIS A 454 0.02 -8.80 19.78
CA HIS A 454 -0.94 -7.75 20.13
C HIS A 454 -1.90 -7.45 18.98
N ILE A 455 -1.41 -7.47 17.73
CA ILE A 455 -2.22 -7.14 16.55
C ILE A 455 -2.85 -8.40 15.94
N TYR A 456 -2.06 -9.47 15.78
CA TYR A 456 -2.57 -10.68 15.14
C TYR A 456 -3.23 -11.65 16.11
N GLY A 457 -2.86 -11.63 17.41
CA GLY A 457 -3.42 -12.52 18.45
C GLY A 457 -2.72 -13.88 18.52
N ALA A 458 -1.46 -13.97 18.08
CA ALA A 458 -0.66 -15.18 18.21
C ALA A 458 -0.38 -15.53 19.69
N ALA A 459 -0.54 -16.81 20.06
CA ALA A 459 -0.12 -17.32 21.37
C ALA A 459 1.40 -17.45 21.47
N SER A 460 2.02 -17.96 20.41
CA SER A 460 3.47 -18.11 20.31
C SER A 460 4.01 -17.58 18.99
N VAL A 461 5.29 -17.19 18.98
CA VAL A 461 6.03 -16.79 17.78
C VAL A 461 7.30 -17.59 17.68
N THR A 462 7.44 -18.33 16.61
CA THR A 462 8.61 -19.18 16.34
C THR A 462 9.37 -18.65 15.13
N PHE A 463 10.67 -18.90 15.10
CA PHE A 463 11.56 -18.42 14.06
C PHE A 463 12.33 -19.58 13.46
N ALA A 464 12.25 -19.76 12.16
CA ALA A 464 13.09 -20.70 11.45
C ALA A 464 14.58 -20.29 11.53
N LYS A 465 15.47 -21.24 11.39
CA LYS A 465 16.93 -21.00 11.47
C LYS A 465 17.41 -19.89 10.51
N PRO A 466 16.96 -19.80 9.24
CA PRO A 466 17.34 -18.70 8.35
C PRO A 466 16.92 -17.33 8.91
N ALA A 467 15.69 -17.22 9.42
CA ALA A 467 15.19 -15.97 10.00
C ALA A 467 16.02 -15.51 11.19
N LEU A 468 16.35 -16.42 12.13
CA LEU A 468 17.21 -16.11 13.29
C LEU A 468 18.60 -15.65 12.86
N THR A 469 19.17 -16.28 11.84
CA THR A 469 20.50 -15.93 11.34
C THR A 469 20.50 -14.50 10.78
N ARG A 470 19.49 -14.15 9.97
CA ARG A 470 19.39 -12.82 9.36
C ARG A 470 19.04 -11.73 10.39
N LEU A 471 18.19 -12.01 11.38
CA LEU A 471 17.93 -11.06 12.48
C LEU A 471 19.21 -10.72 13.25
N ARG A 472 19.99 -11.73 13.66
CA ARG A 472 21.28 -11.52 14.32
C ARG A 472 22.25 -10.71 13.47
N LEU A 473 22.29 -10.99 12.17
CA LEU A 473 23.12 -10.25 11.24
C LEU A 473 22.69 -8.77 11.16
N ALA A 474 21.39 -8.49 11.02
CA ALA A 474 20.87 -7.13 11.02
C ALA A 474 21.22 -6.38 12.31
N GLU A 475 21.11 -7.04 13.47
CA GLU A 475 21.50 -6.47 14.76
C GLU A 475 23.01 -6.21 14.85
N THR A 476 23.85 -7.13 14.34
CA THR A 476 25.30 -6.95 14.28
C THR A 476 25.71 -5.77 13.38
N LEU A 477 24.93 -5.51 12.33
CA LEU A 477 25.13 -4.38 11.43
C LEU A 477 24.52 -3.06 11.96
N GLY A 478 24.05 -3.03 13.20
CA GLY A 478 23.51 -1.82 13.85
C GLY A 478 22.08 -1.46 13.44
N MET A 479 21.34 -2.38 12.82
CA MET A 479 19.99 -2.15 12.29
C MET A 479 18.86 -2.48 13.28
N SER A 480 19.17 -2.64 14.57
CA SER A 480 18.17 -2.98 15.60
C SER A 480 17.05 -1.95 15.73
N HIS A 481 17.33 -0.69 15.39
CA HIS A 481 16.36 0.41 15.44
C HIS A 481 15.37 0.41 14.26
N PHE A 482 15.58 -0.40 13.22
CA PHE A 482 14.68 -0.44 12.07
C PHE A 482 13.28 -0.94 12.49
N PRO A 483 12.20 -0.37 11.91
CA PRO A 483 10.87 -0.93 12.05
C PRO A 483 10.78 -2.29 11.37
N VAL A 484 9.82 -3.09 11.82
CA VAL A 484 9.53 -4.41 11.26
C VAL A 484 8.29 -4.35 10.38
N CYS A 485 8.34 -5.03 9.25
CA CYS A 485 7.25 -5.17 8.30
C CYS A 485 6.92 -6.66 8.17
N ILE A 486 5.82 -7.12 8.77
CA ILE A 486 5.46 -8.54 8.68
C ILE A 486 4.72 -8.79 7.36
N ALA A 487 5.30 -9.67 6.54
CA ALA A 487 4.71 -10.15 5.30
C ALA A 487 3.94 -11.45 5.59
N LYS A 488 2.62 -11.43 5.42
CA LYS A 488 1.72 -12.57 5.64
C LYS A 488 0.52 -12.52 4.71
N THR A 489 -0.33 -13.55 4.77
CA THR A 489 -1.62 -13.55 4.06
C THR A 489 -2.49 -12.35 4.46
N GLN A 490 -3.20 -11.78 3.51
CA GLN A 490 -4.15 -10.68 3.73
C GLN A 490 -5.56 -11.16 4.14
N PHE A 491 -5.82 -12.47 4.12
CA PHE A 491 -7.15 -13.04 4.33
C PHE A 491 -7.42 -13.49 5.77
N SER A 492 -6.45 -13.40 6.64
CA SER A 492 -6.54 -13.85 8.03
C SER A 492 -5.66 -13.01 8.93
N PHE A 493 -5.96 -12.95 10.23
CA PHE A 493 -5.03 -12.45 11.25
C PHE A 493 -3.82 -13.39 11.42
N SER A 494 -3.99 -14.71 11.19
CA SER A 494 -2.90 -15.67 11.24
C SER A 494 -2.06 -15.68 9.95
N ASP A 495 -1.09 -16.55 9.86
CA ASP A 495 -0.31 -16.88 8.66
C ASP A 495 -0.97 -17.95 7.77
N ASP A 496 -2.10 -18.52 8.20
CA ASP A 496 -2.93 -19.45 7.42
C ASP A 496 -4.11 -18.70 6.76
N PRO A 497 -4.18 -18.62 5.42
CA PRO A 497 -5.25 -17.93 4.71
C PRO A 497 -6.64 -18.57 4.86
N LYS A 498 -6.75 -19.76 5.47
CA LYS A 498 -8.02 -20.47 5.70
C LYS A 498 -8.62 -20.21 7.07
N GLN A 499 -7.88 -19.59 7.99
CA GLN A 499 -8.37 -19.22 9.31
C GLN A 499 -9.13 -17.89 9.25
N TYR A 500 -10.41 -17.94 8.90
CA TYR A 500 -11.27 -16.76 8.81
C TYR A 500 -11.68 -16.22 10.21
N GLY A 501 -12.42 -15.12 10.21
CA GLY A 501 -12.93 -14.50 11.43
C GLY A 501 -11.86 -13.77 12.23
N ALA A 502 -11.92 -13.88 13.55
CA ALA A 502 -10.98 -13.27 14.50
C ALA A 502 -9.99 -14.33 15.02
N ALA A 503 -9.20 -14.94 14.14
CA ALA A 503 -8.22 -15.96 14.55
C ALA A 503 -7.38 -15.48 15.74
N GLU A 504 -7.30 -16.30 16.81
CA GLU A 504 -6.52 -16.04 18.02
C GLU A 504 -5.91 -17.34 18.54
N GLY A 505 -4.85 -17.24 19.38
CA GLY A 505 -4.27 -18.38 20.06
C GLY A 505 -3.45 -19.34 19.19
N PHE A 506 -3.08 -18.94 17.97
CA PHE A 506 -2.31 -19.74 17.02
C PHE A 506 -0.80 -19.57 17.23
N ASP A 507 -0.03 -20.53 16.71
CA ASP A 507 1.41 -20.42 16.59
C ASP A 507 1.77 -19.68 15.31
N PHE A 508 2.62 -18.65 15.40
CA PHE A 508 3.02 -17.80 14.28
C PHE A 508 4.46 -18.07 13.90
N LEU A 509 4.69 -18.53 12.66
CA LEU A 509 6.02 -18.91 12.20
C LEU A 509 6.63 -17.87 11.28
N ILE A 510 7.76 -17.26 11.70
CA ILE A 510 8.62 -16.46 10.82
C ILE A 510 9.60 -17.40 10.11
N ARG A 511 9.42 -17.58 8.81
CA ARG A 511 10.22 -18.50 7.98
C ARG A 511 11.54 -17.89 7.53
N ASP A 512 11.51 -16.62 7.17
CA ASP A 512 12.67 -15.89 6.66
C ASP A 512 12.58 -14.41 7.00
N VAL A 513 13.68 -13.69 6.77
CA VAL A 513 13.79 -12.25 6.97
C VAL A 513 14.53 -11.63 5.79
N VAL A 514 14.03 -10.53 5.26
CA VAL A 514 14.70 -9.70 4.26
C VAL A 514 15.13 -8.40 4.91
N ILE A 515 16.39 -8.04 4.73
CA ILE A 515 16.97 -6.80 5.24
C ILE A 515 16.90 -5.76 4.12
N ASN A 516 15.95 -4.83 4.21
CA ASN A 516 15.86 -3.69 3.30
C ASN A 516 16.61 -2.51 3.94
N ALA A 517 17.93 -2.54 3.82
CA ALA A 517 18.82 -1.60 4.52
C ALA A 517 18.66 -0.15 4.03
N GLY A 518 18.42 0.05 2.74
CA GLY A 518 18.15 1.37 2.17
C GLY A 518 16.77 1.90 2.56
N ALA A 519 15.74 1.06 2.59
CA ALA A 519 14.43 1.43 3.09
C ALA A 519 14.40 1.59 4.62
N GLU A 520 15.46 1.19 5.32
CA GLU A 520 15.55 1.14 6.78
C GLU A 520 14.39 0.34 7.38
N MET A 521 14.20 -0.89 6.91
CA MET A 521 13.07 -1.74 7.29
C MET A 521 13.46 -3.21 7.25
N ILE A 522 13.00 -3.98 8.23
CA ILE A 522 13.16 -5.44 8.29
C ILE A 522 11.85 -6.09 7.88
N VAL A 523 11.88 -6.88 6.80
CA VAL A 523 10.70 -7.63 6.34
C VAL A 523 10.74 -9.05 6.89
N ALA A 524 9.83 -9.37 7.82
CA ALA A 524 9.69 -10.69 8.41
C ALA A 524 8.64 -11.50 7.61
N ILE A 525 9.04 -12.62 7.03
CA ILE A 525 8.19 -13.43 6.14
C ILE A 525 7.52 -14.54 6.96
N ALA A 526 6.19 -14.50 7.03
CA ALA A 526 5.36 -15.51 7.65
C ALA A 526 4.44 -16.18 6.61
N GLY A 527 4.20 -17.49 6.77
CA GLY A 527 3.39 -18.26 5.83
C GLY A 527 4.01 -18.38 4.43
N ASP A 528 3.17 -18.72 3.45
CA ASP A 528 3.58 -18.99 2.06
C ASP A 528 3.45 -17.73 1.17
N ILE A 529 4.08 -16.65 1.56
CA ILE A 529 4.05 -15.40 0.79
C ILE A 529 5.04 -15.43 -0.37
N MET A 530 4.54 -15.09 -1.57
CA MET A 530 5.31 -15.02 -2.81
C MET A 530 5.51 -13.57 -3.23
N ARG A 531 6.76 -13.16 -3.41
CA ARG A 531 7.13 -11.82 -3.91
C ARG A 531 7.01 -11.70 -5.43
N MET A 532 6.82 -12.82 -6.14
CA MET A 532 6.43 -12.88 -7.55
C MET A 532 5.14 -13.70 -7.65
N PRO A 533 3.97 -13.04 -7.73
CA PRO A 533 2.69 -13.71 -7.90
C PRO A 533 2.61 -14.48 -9.22
N GLY A 534 1.79 -15.51 -9.28
CA GLY A 534 1.46 -16.18 -10.53
C GLY A 534 0.12 -15.71 -11.08
N LEU A 535 -0.06 -15.79 -12.39
CA LEU A 535 -1.36 -15.58 -13.01
C LEU A 535 -2.37 -16.67 -12.56
N PRO A 536 -3.65 -16.32 -12.38
CA PRO A 536 -4.73 -17.28 -12.13
C PRO A 536 -5.06 -18.08 -13.39
N LYS A 537 -5.94 -19.08 -13.26
CA LYS A 537 -6.42 -19.87 -14.40
C LYS A 537 -7.12 -19.03 -15.46
N ALA A 538 -7.88 -18.02 -15.03
CA ALA A 538 -8.53 -17.03 -15.90
C ALA A 538 -8.04 -15.63 -15.48
N PRO A 539 -6.96 -15.11 -16.08
CA PRO A 539 -6.47 -13.77 -15.78
C PRO A 539 -7.41 -12.70 -16.37
N GLN A 540 -7.44 -11.53 -15.74
CA GLN A 540 -8.24 -10.37 -16.20
C GLN A 540 -7.87 -9.93 -17.62
N ALA A 541 -6.64 -10.17 -18.05
CA ALA A 541 -6.18 -9.93 -19.41
C ALA A 541 -7.06 -10.56 -20.49
N LEU A 542 -7.81 -11.63 -20.19
CA LEU A 542 -8.76 -12.26 -21.13
C LEU A 542 -10.01 -11.42 -21.41
N ASN A 543 -10.29 -10.46 -20.55
CA ASN A 543 -11.46 -9.56 -20.65
C ASN A 543 -11.08 -8.16 -21.16
N ILE A 544 -9.79 -7.82 -21.19
CA ILE A 544 -9.30 -6.52 -21.64
C ILE A 544 -9.02 -6.56 -23.14
N ASP A 545 -9.55 -5.58 -23.88
CA ASP A 545 -9.31 -5.46 -25.31
C ASP A 545 -9.19 -4.00 -25.73
N TYR A 546 -8.70 -3.76 -26.95
CA TYR A 546 -8.57 -2.45 -27.56
C TYR A 546 -9.25 -2.45 -28.92
N ILE A 547 -10.46 -1.89 -28.98
CA ILE A 547 -11.34 -1.96 -30.15
C ILE A 547 -11.68 -0.55 -30.60
N ASN A 548 -11.44 -0.24 -31.89
CA ASN A 548 -11.75 1.06 -32.50
C ASN A 548 -11.20 2.30 -31.77
N GLY A 549 -10.06 2.18 -31.12
CA GLY A 549 -9.45 3.28 -30.38
C GLY A 549 -9.87 3.38 -28.90
N GLU A 550 -10.70 2.45 -28.42
CA GLU A 550 -11.20 2.42 -27.05
C GLU A 550 -10.74 1.14 -26.32
N ILE A 551 -10.40 1.30 -25.03
CA ILE A 551 -10.10 0.17 -24.14
C ILE A 551 -11.42 -0.37 -23.60
N THR A 552 -11.55 -1.69 -23.55
CA THR A 552 -12.71 -2.38 -22.96
C THR A 552 -12.25 -3.35 -21.89
N GLY A 553 -13.10 -3.65 -20.89
CA GLY A 553 -12.83 -4.65 -19.86
C GLY A 553 -11.78 -4.26 -18.82
N LEU A 554 -11.21 -3.07 -18.89
CA LEU A 554 -10.35 -2.53 -17.83
C LEU A 554 -11.23 -2.02 -16.68
N SER A 555 -10.94 -2.41 -15.45
CA SER A 555 -11.74 -2.07 -14.25
C SER A 555 -10.85 -1.73 -13.05
#